data_d96284d4068d6d0d9577a949648c641c
#
_entry.id   d96284d4068d6d0d9577a949648c641c
#
_cell.length_a   1.000
_cell.length_b   1.000
_cell.length_c   1.000
_cell.angle_alpha   90.00
_cell.angle_beta   90.00
_cell.angle_gamma   90.00
#
_symmetry.space_group_name_H-M   'P 1'
#
loop_
_entity.id
_entity.type
_entity.pdbx_description
1 polymer ?
#
loop_
_entity_poly.entity_id
_entity_poly.type
_entity_poly.pdbx_seq_one_letter_code
_entity_poly.pdbx_strand_id
1 'polypeptide(L)'
;MKISISNTGLSSQKADVVAVFSYEDEKLLASLKKDLTSQFPSASATLQSEDFNGKAKTAITLYTGIKSMPRIMLIGLGKKESLTIESLRKAGAVAAKRAAACKAETLSIHAMDCDGISAADSSLALIEGAMLTNYRFDKYITTDKDKKKLSTFTLFTESKKTAAAAKGIVNYASAMYEGVTLARNLANAPNNEIYPETLAKTALSVGKSADIKVTILDKKKIQSLKMGGLLAVNQGSVRPPVFIVMEYKGGKSTDKPFVIVGKGITFDTGGISIKPAGGMGDMKMDMHGAASAIGAIVAIAKAKLPINVITLVPSTENMPSGSAYVPGDIITFMNGKTAEIDNTDAEGRLVLADALTYASKFNPEAVIDLATLTGACVVALGGVTTGLMGTDELLKSRIKKAAERTNEYVCELPLYEEYEELIKSDVADIKNSGGRGAGTITAALFLKHFIGDYPWAHLDIAGTGMSTKDTDYMPKGGTGIGVRLLLDIAKNW
;
A
#
# COMPACT_ATOMS: atom_id res chain seq x y z
N MET A 1 11.48 -9.01 -10.20
CA MET A 1 10.78 -9.73 -11.29
C MET A 1 10.87 -8.90 -12.57
N LYS A 2 11.25 -9.50 -13.71
CA LYS A 2 11.35 -8.79 -15.01
C LYS A 2 9.97 -8.82 -15.71
N ILE A 3 9.51 -7.66 -16.19
CA ILE A 3 8.30 -7.56 -17.03
C ILE A 3 8.73 -7.39 -18.48
N SER A 4 8.09 -8.11 -19.40
CA SER A 4 8.26 -7.97 -20.83
C SER A 4 6.92 -7.97 -21.57
N ILE A 5 6.90 -7.38 -22.77
CA ILE A 5 5.72 -7.32 -23.62
C ILE A 5 6.08 -8.01 -24.95
N SER A 6 5.27 -8.96 -25.36
CA SER A 6 5.42 -9.70 -26.63
C SER A 6 4.25 -9.40 -27.56
N ASN A 7 4.54 -8.97 -28.77
CA ASN A 7 3.50 -8.81 -29.81
C ASN A 7 3.49 -10.03 -30.73
N THR A 8 3.14 -11.18 -30.17
CA THR A 8 3.06 -12.48 -30.88
C THR A 8 1.87 -13.27 -30.35
N GLY A 9 1.42 -14.26 -31.12
CA GLY A 9 0.34 -15.16 -30.73
C GLY A 9 0.72 -16.21 -29.70
N LEU A 10 -0.27 -16.97 -29.26
CA LEU A 10 -0.17 -18.00 -28.24
C LEU A 10 0.90 -19.07 -28.56
N SER A 11 0.89 -19.60 -29.79
CA SER A 11 1.81 -20.67 -30.24
C SER A 11 3.29 -20.25 -30.22
N SER A 12 3.58 -18.95 -30.22
CA SER A 12 4.94 -18.41 -30.21
C SER A 12 5.50 -18.19 -28.79
N GLN A 13 4.70 -18.41 -27.74
CA GLN A 13 5.13 -18.17 -26.37
C GLN A 13 6.14 -19.23 -25.89
N LYS A 14 7.09 -18.76 -25.08
CA LYS A 14 8.08 -19.62 -24.42
C LYS A 14 8.07 -19.30 -22.93
N ALA A 15 7.32 -20.09 -22.17
CA ALA A 15 7.19 -19.93 -20.71
C ALA A 15 6.78 -21.26 -20.07
N ASP A 16 7.13 -21.46 -18.81
CA ASP A 16 6.71 -22.65 -18.04
C ASP A 16 5.19 -22.76 -17.93
N VAL A 17 4.51 -21.60 -17.91
CA VAL A 17 3.06 -21.48 -17.90
C VAL A 17 2.63 -20.32 -18.80
N VAL A 18 1.65 -20.57 -19.66
CA VAL A 18 0.98 -19.55 -20.46
C VAL A 18 -0.48 -19.48 -20.04
N ALA A 19 -0.93 -18.33 -19.57
CA ALA A 19 -2.30 -18.10 -19.13
C ALA A 19 -3.11 -17.42 -20.23
N VAL A 20 -4.28 -17.97 -20.53
CA VAL A 20 -5.31 -17.41 -21.41
C VAL A 20 -6.64 -17.33 -20.67
N PHE A 21 -7.52 -16.45 -21.10
CA PHE A 21 -8.77 -16.15 -20.40
C PHE A 21 -9.98 -16.55 -21.24
N SER A 22 -11.07 -16.90 -20.54
CA SER A 22 -12.38 -17.13 -21.14
C SER A 22 -13.48 -16.51 -20.30
N TYR A 23 -14.52 -16.02 -20.98
CA TYR A 23 -15.76 -15.63 -20.33
C TYR A 23 -16.65 -16.84 -20.03
N GLU A 24 -17.63 -16.66 -19.16
CA GLU A 24 -18.75 -17.58 -18.95
C GLU A 24 -19.79 -17.40 -20.07
N ASP A 25 -19.34 -17.73 -21.31
CA ASP A 25 -20.12 -17.66 -22.55
C ASP A 25 -19.86 -18.94 -23.34
N GLU A 26 -20.91 -19.73 -23.57
CA GLU A 26 -20.79 -21.05 -24.18
C GLU A 26 -20.21 -20.99 -25.61
N LYS A 27 -20.56 -19.98 -26.42
CA LYS A 27 -20.09 -19.83 -27.80
C LYS A 27 -18.61 -19.43 -27.84
N LEU A 28 -18.24 -18.42 -27.02
CA LEU A 28 -16.84 -17.96 -26.95
C LEU A 28 -15.95 -19.05 -26.37
N LEU A 29 -16.41 -19.78 -25.36
CA LEU A 29 -15.68 -20.87 -24.75
C LEU A 29 -15.51 -22.06 -25.72
N ALA A 30 -16.56 -22.43 -26.47
CA ALA A 30 -16.51 -23.49 -27.48
C ALA A 30 -15.51 -23.15 -28.60
N SER A 31 -15.52 -21.91 -29.08
CA SER A 31 -14.53 -21.44 -30.06
C SER A 31 -13.10 -21.55 -29.53
N LEU A 32 -12.84 -21.04 -28.32
CA LEU A 32 -11.53 -21.11 -27.69
C LEU A 32 -11.07 -22.56 -27.47
N LYS A 33 -11.95 -23.45 -26.99
CA LYS A 33 -11.64 -24.87 -26.83
C LYS A 33 -11.27 -25.54 -28.17
N LYS A 34 -11.99 -25.21 -29.26
CA LYS A 34 -11.69 -25.69 -30.61
C LYS A 34 -10.32 -25.21 -31.08
N ASP A 35 -10.00 -23.94 -30.92
CA ASP A 35 -8.72 -23.36 -31.28
C ASP A 35 -7.55 -23.99 -30.51
N LEU A 36 -7.72 -24.16 -29.19
CA LEU A 36 -6.72 -24.81 -28.35
C LEU A 36 -6.51 -26.27 -28.74
N THR A 37 -7.58 -27.02 -29.03
CA THR A 37 -7.47 -28.41 -29.47
C THR A 37 -6.76 -28.50 -30.80
N SER A 38 -7.01 -27.61 -31.75
CA SER A 38 -6.34 -27.57 -33.05
C SER A 38 -4.85 -27.28 -32.92
N GLN A 39 -4.48 -26.30 -32.08
CA GLN A 39 -3.07 -25.92 -31.89
C GLN A 39 -2.30 -26.88 -30.97
N PHE A 40 -2.98 -27.50 -30.01
CA PHE A 40 -2.41 -28.36 -28.97
C PHE A 40 -3.23 -29.64 -28.81
N PRO A 41 -3.11 -30.63 -29.73
CA PRO A 41 -3.91 -31.84 -29.69
C PRO A 41 -3.83 -32.64 -28.38
N SER A 42 -2.66 -32.62 -27.72
CA SER A 42 -2.47 -33.23 -26.39
C SER A 42 -3.33 -32.65 -25.28
N ALA A 43 -3.83 -31.41 -25.43
CA ALA A 43 -4.74 -30.75 -24.47
C ALA A 43 -6.22 -31.18 -24.62
N SER A 44 -6.56 -31.88 -25.71
CA SER A 44 -7.95 -32.24 -26.08
C SER A 44 -8.64 -33.07 -24.99
N ALA A 45 -7.97 -34.12 -24.48
CA ALA A 45 -8.55 -34.97 -23.43
C ALA A 45 -8.91 -34.18 -22.17
N THR A 46 -8.02 -33.31 -21.68
CA THR A 46 -8.28 -32.46 -20.51
C THR A 46 -9.41 -31.46 -20.76
N LEU A 47 -9.44 -30.86 -21.97
CA LEU A 47 -10.51 -29.91 -22.33
C LEU A 47 -11.90 -30.58 -22.41
N GLN A 48 -11.97 -31.87 -22.68
CA GLN A 48 -13.20 -32.64 -22.73
C GLN A 48 -13.59 -33.21 -21.36
N SER A 49 -12.62 -33.61 -20.54
CA SER A 49 -12.86 -34.24 -19.24
C SER A 49 -13.14 -33.24 -18.11
N GLU A 50 -12.62 -32.01 -18.22
CA GLU A 50 -12.77 -30.97 -17.19
C GLU A 50 -14.03 -30.14 -17.45
N ASP A 51 -14.87 -29.98 -16.43
CA ASP A 51 -16.07 -29.11 -16.46
C ASP A 51 -15.71 -27.64 -16.28
N PHE A 52 -14.91 -27.11 -17.22
CA PHE A 52 -14.56 -25.70 -17.25
C PHE A 52 -15.60 -24.90 -18.04
N ASN A 53 -16.23 -23.97 -17.36
CA ASN A 53 -17.35 -23.14 -17.88
C ASN A 53 -17.05 -21.62 -17.89
N GLY A 54 -15.81 -21.20 -17.61
CA GLY A 54 -15.42 -19.79 -17.64
C GLY A 54 -15.85 -18.95 -16.42
N LYS A 55 -16.44 -19.56 -15.38
CA LYS A 55 -16.78 -18.84 -14.15
C LYS A 55 -15.56 -18.15 -13.55
N ALA A 56 -15.79 -16.97 -12.96
CA ALA A 56 -14.72 -16.16 -12.37
C ALA A 56 -13.89 -16.97 -11.36
N LYS A 57 -12.56 -16.79 -11.40
CA LYS A 57 -11.56 -17.46 -10.54
C LYS A 57 -11.42 -18.97 -10.75
N THR A 58 -12.18 -19.60 -11.65
CA THR A 58 -11.94 -20.99 -12.03
C THR A 58 -10.72 -21.08 -12.96
N ALA A 59 -9.98 -22.17 -12.89
CA ALA A 59 -8.85 -22.40 -13.79
C ALA A 59 -8.59 -23.88 -13.97
N ILE A 60 -8.27 -24.28 -15.21
CA ILE A 60 -7.75 -25.60 -15.54
C ILE A 60 -6.35 -25.48 -16.15
N THR A 61 -5.55 -26.54 -16.01
CA THR A 61 -4.20 -26.60 -16.59
C THR A 61 -4.15 -27.67 -17.67
N LEU A 62 -3.77 -27.24 -18.86
CA LEU A 62 -3.63 -28.09 -20.04
C LEU A 62 -2.14 -28.37 -20.28
N TYR A 63 -1.80 -29.62 -20.59
CA TYR A 63 -0.44 -30.03 -20.94
C TYR A 63 -0.29 -30.08 -22.45
N THR A 64 0.68 -29.35 -23.00
CA THR A 64 0.83 -29.17 -24.45
C THR A 64 1.71 -30.26 -25.12
N GLY A 65 2.55 -30.93 -24.32
CA GLY A 65 3.62 -31.80 -24.86
C GLY A 65 4.82 -31.04 -25.43
N ILE A 66 4.80 -29.68 -25.43
CA ILE A 66 5.85 -28.84 -25.99
C ILE A 66 6.80 -28.40 -24.87
N LYS A 67 8.08 -28.73 -24.97
CA LYS A 67 9.09 -28.45 -23.93
C LYS A 67 9.22 -26.95 -23.59
N SER A 68 9.12 -26.07 -24.58
CA SER A 68 9.25 -24.61 -24.40
C SER A 68 7.99 -23.97 -23.86
N MET A 69 6.85 -24.66 -23.83
CA MET A 69 5.55 -24.19 -23.32
C MET A 69 4.77 -25.40 -22.77
N PRO A 70 5.22 -26.01 -21.67
CA PRO A 70 4.67 -27.29 -21.22
C PRO A 70 3.22 -27.20 -20.73
N ARG A 71 2.76 -25.99 -20.32
CA ARG A 71 1.43 -25.79 -19.72
C ARG A 71 0.73 -24.55 -20.25
N ILE A 72 -0.53 -24.73 -20.63
CA ILE A 72 -1.47 -23.62 -20.84
C ILE A 72 -2.48 -23.65 -19.71
N MET A 73 -2.75 -22.50 -19.16
CA MET A 73 -3.73 -22.30 -18.09
C MET A 73 -4.92 -21.53 -18.65
N LEU A 74 -6.09 -22.14 -18.64
CA LEU A 74 -7.33 -21.50 -19.04
C LEU A 74 -8.03 -20.99 -17.79
N ILE A 75 -8.25 -19.66 -17.70
CA ILE A 75 -8.77 -18.98 -16.51
C ILE A 75 -10.10 -18.31 -16.82
N GLY A 76 -11.10 -18.53 -15.99
CA GLY A 76 -12.42 -17.94 -16.10
C GLY A 76 -12.45 -16.49 -15.60
N LEU A 77 -13.07 -15.61 -16.38
CA LEU A 77 -13.33 -14.20 -16.07
C LEU A 77 -14.76 -13.95 -15.54
N GLY A 78 -15.64 -14.95 -15.63
CA GLY A 78 -17.06 -14.79 -15.36
C GLY A 78 -17.81 -14.18 -16.55
N LYS A 79 -18.96 -13.57 -16.30
CA LYS A 79 -19.80 -12.96 -17.34
C LYS A 79 -19.14 -11.71 -17.91
N LYS A 80 -19.21 -11.55 -19.25
CA LYS A 80 -18.59 -10.44 -19.96
C LYS A 80 -19.12 -9.07 -19.50
N GLU A 81 -20.42 -8.98 -19.22
CA GLU A 81 -21.10 -7.75 -18.82
C GLU A 81 -20.71 -7.27 -17.42
N SER A 82 -20.17 -8.16 -16.58
CA SER A 82 -19.72 -7.85 -15.22
C SER A 82 -18.20 -7.70 -15.09
N LEU A 83 -17.50 -7.67 -16.23
CA LEU A 83 -16.03 -7.49 -16.22
C LEU A 83 -15.65 -6.12 -15.69
N THR A 84 -14.71 -6.11 -14.74
CA THR A 84 -14.14 -4.88 -14.14
C THR A 84 -12.61 -4.94 -14.16
N ILE A 85 -11.97 -3.80 -13.93
CA ILE A 85 -10.49 -3.74 -13.71
C ILE A 85 -10.08 -4.69 -12.58
N GLU A 86 -10.88 -4.75 -11.51
CA GLU A 86 -10.62 -5.64 -10.38
C GLU A 86 -10.76 -7.13 -10.75
N SER A 87 -11.70 -7.48 -11.61
CA SER A 87 -11.82 -8.86 -12.14
C SER A 87 -10.55 -9.29 -12.87
N LEU A 88 -9.98 -8.40 -13.69
CA LEU A 88 -8.72 -8.64 -14.40
C LEU A 88 -7.53 -8.74 -13.45
N ARG A 89 -7.48 -7.88 -12.40
CA ARG A 89 -6.44 -7.96 -11.37
C ARG A 89 -6.49 -9.31 -10.65
N LYS A 90 -7.67 -9.78 -10.28
CA LYS A 90 -7.88 -11.11 -9.69
C LYS A 90 -7.51 -12.25 -10.64
N ALA A 91 -7.80 -12.11 -11.93
CA ALA A 91 -7.40 -13.10 -12.93
C ALA A 91 -5.87 -13.21 -13.08
N GLY A 92 -5.16 -12.07 -13.08
CA GLY A 92 -3.69 -12.05 -13.03
C GLY A 92 -3.14 -12.73 -11.76
N ALA A 93 -3.79 -12.53 -10.62
CA ALA A 93 -3.44 -13.18 -9.37
C ALA A 93 -3.65 -14.71 -9.43
N VAL A 94 -4.75 -15.18 -10.00
CA VAL A 94 -5.02 -16.62 -10.21
C VAL A 94 -3.92 -17.23 -11.07
N ALA A 95 -3.54 -16.57 -12.18
CA ALA A 95 -2.46 -17.01 -13.04
C ALA A 95 -1.14 -17.21 -12.28
N ALA A 96 -0.75 -16.19 -11.49
CA ALA A 96 0.49 -16.24 -10.72
C ALA A 96 0.47 -17.30 -9.61
N LYS A 97 -0.63 -17.43 -8.85
CA LYS A 97 -0.79 -18.46 -7.81
C LYS A 97 -0.66 -19.87 -8.38
N ARG A 98 -1.36 -20.13 -9.49
CA ARG A 98 -1.33 -21.44 -10.16
C ARG A 98 0.05 -21.73 -10.76
N ALA A 99 0.71 -20.74 -11.38
CA ALA A 99 2.06 -20.88 -11.88
C ALA A 99 3.05 -21.21 -10.74
N ALA A 100 2.96 -20.52 -9.61
CA ALA A 100 3.77 -20.80 -8.42
C ALA A 100 3.53 -22.23 -7.88
N ALA A 101 2.28 -22.70 -7.86
CA ALA A 101 1.94 -24.07 -7.46
C ALA A 101 2.57 -25.13 -8.39
N CYS A 102 2.76 -24.79 -9.67
CA CYS A 102 3.49 -25.62 -10.65
C CYS A 102 5.01 -25.45 -10.59
N LYS A 103 5.55 -24.68 -9.61
CA LYS A 103 6.98 -24.35 -9.49
C LYS A 103 7.55 -23.66 -10.75
N ALA A 104 6.73 -22.90 -11.46
CA ALA A 104 7.14 -22.16 -12.65
C ALA A 104 8.05 -20.99 -12.30
N GLU A 105 9.03 -20.69 -13.14
CA GLU A 105 9.90 -19.52 -13.05
C GLU A 105 9.48 -18.43 -14.04
N THR A 106 8.78 -18.83 -15.12
CA THR A 106 8.32 -17.94 -16.19
C THR A 106 6.81 -18.08 -16.41
N LEU A 107 6.13 -16.93 -16.52
CA LEU A 107 4.70 -16.84 -16.76
C LEU A 107 4.42 -15.87 -17.90
N SER A 108 3.73 -16.34 -18.94
CA SER A 108 3.16 -15.48 -19.98
C SER A 108 1.65 -15.36 -19.80
N ILE A 109 1.11 -14.16 -19.86
CA ILE A 109 -0.34 -13.89 -19.74
C ILE A 109 -0.84 -13.17 -20.99
N HIS A 110 -1.95 -13.66 -21.54
CA HIS A 110 -2.61 -13.02 -22.67
C HIS A 110 -3.25 -11.69 -22.24
N ALA A 111 -2.79 -10.58 -22.84
CA ALA A 111 -3.44 -9.28 -22.72
C ALA A 111 -4.53 -9.18 -23.79
N MET A 112 -5.77 -9.38 -23.37
CA MET A 112 -6.93 -9.33 -24.24
C MET A 112 -7.52 -7.92 -24.33
N ASP A 113 -8.15 -7.61 -25.45
CA ASP A 113 -8.97 -6.40 -25.58
C ASP A 113 -10.28 -6.61 -24.81
N CYS A 114 -10.65 -5.63 -23.98
CA CYS A 114 -11.84 -5.66 -23.14
C CYS A 114 -12.74 -4.47 -23.45
N ASP A 115 -14.03 -4.73 -23.70
CA ASP A 115 -15.01 -3.67 -23.97
C ASP A 115 -15.12 -2.76 -22.73
N GLY A 116 -15.08 -1.45 -22.94
CA GLY A 116 -15.23 -0.44 -21.89
C GLY A 116 -14.00 -0.26 -20.97
N ILE A 117 -12.94 -1.07 -21.12
CA ILE A 117 -11.69 -0.92 -20.35
C ILE A 117 -10.54 -0.64 -21.30
N SER A 118 -9.75 0.41 -21.02
CA SER A 118 -8.61 0.73 -21.87
C SER A 118 -7.57 -0.41 -21.88
N ALA A 119 -6.85 -0.56 -23.01
CA ALA A 119 -5.78 -1.55 -23.10
C ALA A 119 -4.64 -1.32 -22.08
N ALA A 120 -4.42 -0.08 -21.66
CA ALA A 120 -3.46 0.25 -20.61
C ALA A 120 -3.96 -0.24 -19.24
N ASP A 121 -5.22 0.04 -18.89
CA ASP A 121 -5.79 -0.34 -17.60
C ASP A 121 -5.96 -1.85 -17.46
N SER A 122 -6.42 -2.54 -18.53
CA SER A 122 -6.52 -4.01 -18.54
C SER A 122 -5.15 -4.67 -18.37
N SER A 123 -4.13 -4.17 -19.09
CA SER A 123 -2.76 -4.67 -18.97
C SER A 123 -2.18 -4.40 -17.59
N LEU A 124 -2.40 -3.20 -17.03
CA LEU A 124 -1.94 -2.83 -15.69
C LEU A 124 -2.56 -3.73 -14.63
N ALA A 125 -3.87 -3.97 -14.70
CA ALA A 125 -4.58 -4.80 -13.75
C ALA A 125 -4.04 -6.25 -13.73
N LEU A 126 -3.79 -6.86 -14.90
CA LEU A 126 -3.21 -8.20 -15.01
C LEU A 126 -1.80 -8.25 -14.41
N ILE A 127 -0.96 -7.24 -14.70
CA ILE A 127 0.39 -7.13 -14.13
C ILE A 127 0.32 -6.97 -12.62
N GLU A 128 -0.49 -6.04 -12.10
CA GLU A 128 -0.66 -5.81 -10.66
C GLU A 128 -1.04 -7.09 -9.93
N GLY A 129 -2.07 -7.78 -10.40
CA GLY A 129 -2.51 -9.03 -9.79
C GLY A 129 -1.40 -10.08 -9.73
N ALA A 130 -0.70 -10.28 -10.84
CA ALA A 130 0.39 -11.25 -10.91
C ALA A 130 1.57 -10.89 -10.02
N MET A 131 2.00 -9.62 -10.04
CA MET A 131 3.16 -9.17 -9.28
C MET A 131 2.91 -9.14 -7.77
N LEU A 132 1.77 -8.57 -7.35
CA LEU A 132 1.42 -8.45 -5.93
C LEU A 132 1.25 -9.82 -5.26
N THR A 133 0.77 -10.81 -6.02
CA THR A 133 0.65 -12.20 -5.57
C THR A 133 2.01 -12.89 -5.41
N ASN A 134 3.02 -12.50 -6.19
CA ASN A 134 4.35 -13.12 -6.14
C ASN A 134 5.19 -12.64 -4.94
N TYR A 135 4.68 -11.68 -4.15
CA TYR A 135 5.35 -11.22 -2.94
C TYR A 135 5.29 -12.27 -1.85
N ARG A 136 6.41 -12.46 -1.16
CA ARG A 136 6.52 -13.32 0.03
C ARG A 136 7.57 -12.75 0.97
N PHE A 137 7.23 -12.66 2.27
CA PHE A 137 8.17 -12.33 3.31
C PHE A 137 8.68 -13.63 3.96
N ASP A 138 9.84 -14.08 3.51
CA ASP A 138 10.46 -15.36 3.94
C ASP A 138 11.92 -15.19 4.39
N LYS A 139 12.29 -13.97 4.74
CA LYS A 139 13.66 -13.58 5.11
C LYS A 139 14.26 -14.46 6.23
N TYR A 140 13.45 -14.84 7.19
CA TYR A 140 13.88 -15.60 8.37
C TYR A 140 13.55 -17.09 8.30
N ILE A 141 12.93 -17.55 7.21
CA ILE A 141 12.62 -18.96 7.02
C ILE A 141 13.89 -19.66 6.51
N THR A 142 14.44 -20.57 7.29
CA THR A 142 15.66 -21.32 6.94
C THR A 142 15.36 -22.64 6.24
N THR A 143 14.13 -23.16 6.42
CA THR A 143 13.60 -24.33 5.74
C THR A 143 12.93 -23.91 4.42
N ASP A 144 12.80 -24.83 3.48
CA ASP A 144 12.07 -24.58 2.20
C ASP A 144 12.68 -23.48 1.30
N LYS A 145 14.01 -23.30 1.32
CA LYS A 145 14.71 -22.31 0.48
C LYS A 145 14.59 -22.55 -1.02
N ASP A 146 14.22 -23.77 -1.42
CA ASP A 146 14.13 -24.20 -2.83
C ASP A 146 12.80 -23.85 -3.50
N LYS A 147 11.93 -23.07 -2.84
CA LYS A 147 10.69 -22.62 -3.49
C LYS A 147 11.03 -21.61 -4.58
N LYS A 148 10.92 -22.09 -5.84
CA LYS A 148 11.07 -21.22 -7.02
C LYS A 148 10.05 -20.11 -6.99
N LYS A 149 10.51 -18.88 -7.28
CA LYS A 149 9.66 -17.69 -7.44
C LYS A 149 9.58 -17.35 -8.93
N LEU A 150 8.45 -16.82 -9.36
CA LEU A 150 8.35 -16.25 -10.70
C LEU A 150 9.39 -15.14 -10.85
N SER A 151 10.32 -15.34 -11.81
CA SER A 151 11.40 -14.40 -12.11
C SER A 151 11.06 -13.51 -13.30
N THR A 152 10.29 -14.08 -14.27
CA THR A 152 9.92 -13.40 -15.50
C THR A 152 8.42 -13.47 -15.73
N PHE A 153 7.86 -12.32 -16.08
CA PHE A 153 6.47 -12.12 -16.44
C PHE A 153 6.38 -11.50 -17.82
N THR A 154 5.62 -12.10 -18.72
CA THR A 154 5.39 -11.59 -20.07
C THR A 154 3.90 -11.34 -20.30
N LEU A 155 3.51 -10.14 -20.71
CA LEU A 155 2.22 -9.95 -21.36
C LEU A 155 2.38 -10.17 -22.85
N PHE A 156 1.52 -11.01 -23.45
CA PHE A 156 1.52 -11.23 -24.90
C PHE A 156 0.16 -10.89 -25.52
N THR A 157 0.18 -10.41 -26.75
CA THR A 157 -1.01 -10.08 -27.52
C THR A 157 -0.66 -9.97 -28.99
N GLU A 158 -1.59 -10.28 -29.89
CA GLU A 158 -1.43 -10.06 -31.33
C GLU A 158 -1.83 -8.63 -31.74
N SER A 159 -2.58 -7.92 -30.87
CA SER A 159 -2.97 -6.53 -31.07
C SER A 159 -1.77 -5.60 -30.90
N LYS A 160 -1.35 -4.92 -31.98
CA LYS A 160 -0.30 -3.90 -31.93
C LYS A 160 -0.66 -2.74 -31.01
N LYS A 161 -1.95 -2.35 -30.97
CA LYS A 161 -2.46 -1.29 -30.10
C LYS A 161 -2.29 -1.66 -28.63
N THR A 162 -2.73 -2.86 -28.25
CA THR A 162 -2.64 -3.38 -26.87
C THR A 162 -1.17 -3.57 -26.45
N ALA A 163 -0.31 -4.09 -27.34
CA ALA A 163 1.12 -4.21 -27.08
C ALA A 163 1.80 -2.86 -26.83
N ALA A 164 1.44 -1.82 -27.61
CA ALA A 164 1.97 -0.47 -27.41
C ALA A 164 1.51 0.13 -26.08
N ALA A 165 0.21 0.01 -25.75
CA ALA A 165 -0.33 0.45 -24.48
C ALA A 165 0.33 -0.25 -23.29
N ALA A 166 0.48 -1.58 -23.36
CA ALA A 166 1.15 -2.36 -22.33
C ALA A 166 2.62 -1.95 -22.13
N LYS A 167 3.37 -1.67 -23.21
CA LYS A 167 4.74 -1.15 -23.11
C LYS A 167 4.80 0.19 -22.35
N GLY A 168 3.83 1.07 -22.57
CA GLY A 168 3.76 2.38 -21.91
C GLY A 168 3.62 2.31 -20.39
N ILE A 169 3.03 1.23 -19.86
CA ILE A 169 2.77 1.11 -18.42
C ILE A 169 3.81 0.25 -17.68
N VAL A 170 4.77 -0.38 -18.35
CA VAL A 170 5.75 -1.29 -17.70
C VAL A 170 6.55 -0.60 -16.61
N ASN A 171 7.03 0.62 -16.86
CA ASN A 171 7.81 1.38 -15.87
C ASN A 171 6.95 1.71 -14.63
N TYR A 172 5.72 2.16 -14.84
CA TYR A 172 4.77 2.46 -13.77
C TYR A 172 4.46 1.21 -12.92
N ALA A 173 4.16 0.09 -13.57
CA ALA A 173 3.86 -1.17 -12.89
C ALA A 173 5.08 -1.71 -12.09
N SER A 174 6.29 -1.58 -12.64
CA SER A 174 7.52 -1.98 -11.96
C SER A 174 7.78 -1.10 -10.73
N ALA A 175 7.63 0.21 -10.87
CA ALA A 175 7.79 1.19 -9.79
C ALA A 175 6.75 0.96 -8.67
N MET A 176 5.49 0.73 -9.02
CA MET A 176 4.42 0.37 -8.09
C MET A 176 4.78 -0.88 -7.29
N TYR A 177 5.21 -1.94 -7.97
CA TYR A 177 5.58 -3.19 -7.29
C TYR A 177 6.77 -3.02 -6.34
N GLU A 178 7.78 -2.25 -6.72
CA GLU A 178 8.91 -1.94 -5.84
C GLU A 178 8.47 -1.19 -4.59
N GLY A 179 7.62 -0.16 -4.74
CA GLY A 179 7.09 0.61 -3.62
C GLY A 179 6.23 -0.23 -2.66
N VAL A 180 5.32 -1.06 -3.21
CA VAL A 180 4.49 -1.97 -2.39
C VAL A 180 5.35 -3.02 -1.70
N THR A 181 6.34 -3.60 -2.40
CA THR A 181 7.27 -4.58 -1.82
C THR A 181 8.07 -3.98 -0.68
N LEU A 182 8.57 -2.75 -0.84
CA LEU A 182 9.28 -2.02 0.20
C LEU A 182 8.40 -1.80 1.44
N ALA A 183 7.18 -1.29 1.25
CA ALA A 183 6.24 -1.09 2.34
C ALA A 183 5.90 -2.39 3.07
N ARG A 184 5.63 -3.46 2.35
CA ARG A 184 5.38 -4.79 2.90
C ARG A 184 6.59 -5.33 3.68
N ASN A 185 7.80 -5.17 3.16
CA ASN A 185 9.02 -5.62 3.83
C ASN A 185 9.24 -4.88 5.15
N LEU A 186 9.04 -3.56 5.17
CA LEU A 186 9.16 -2.74 6.38
C LEU A 186 8.12 -3.15 7.44
N ALA A 187 6.85 -3.28 7.04
CA ALA A 187 5.77 -3.61 7.96
C ALA A 187 5.83 -5.07 8.49
N ASN A 188 6.41 -6.01 7.74
CA ASN A 188 6.54 -7.40 8.16
C ASN A 188 7.80 -7.66 9.01
N ALA A 189 8.81 -6.82 8.89
CA ALA A 189 10.06 -7.01 9.62
C ALA A 189 9.85 -6.86 11.15
N PRO A 190 10.60 -7.64 11.95
CA PRO A 190 10.50 -7.54 13.40
C PRO A 190 11.16 -6.27 13.94
N ASN A 191 10.76 -5.82 15.13
CA ASN A 191 11.26 -4.59 15.72
C ASN A 191 12.77 -4.61 16.05
N ASN A 192 13.37 -5.77 16.28
CA ASN A 192 14.83 -5.87 16.43
C ASN A 192 15.60 -5.60 15.13
N GLU A 193 14.91 -5.50 13.98
CA GLU A 193 15.46 -5.10 12.70
C GLU A 193 15.00 -3.69 12.29
N ILE A 194 13.69 -3.39 12.43
CA ILE A 194 13.13 -2.09 12.08
C ILE A 194 12.79 -1.30 13.34
N TYR A 195 13.62 -0.31 13.61
CA TYR A 195 13.48 0.70 14.66
C TYR A 195 13.90 2.07 14.09
N PRO A 196 13.74 3.19 14.79
CA PRO A 196 13.84 4.51 14.17
C PRO A 196 15.11 4.73 13.33
N GLU A 197 16.28 4.39 13.85
CA GLU A 197 17.54 4.61 13.10
C GLU A 197 17.68 3.66 11.90
N THR A 198 17.18 2.42 11.96
CA THR A 198 17.24 1.50 10.81
C THR A 198 16.21 1.85 9.75
N LEU A 199 15.06 2.38 10.15
CA LEU A 199 14.09 2.96 9.22
C LEU A 199 14.69 4.15 8.47
N ALA A 200 15.41 5.04 9.18
CA ALA A 200 16.15 6.15 8.57
C ALA A 200 17.24 5.68 7.60
N LYS A 201 18.00 4.65 7.98
CA LYS A 201 19.01 4.04 7.09
C LYS A 201 18.38 3.45 5.83
N THR A 202 17.21 2.81 5.97
CA THR A 202 16.45 2.29 4.83
C THR A 202 16.00 3.43 3.92
N ALA A 203 15.44 4.51 4.47
CA ALA A 203 15.04 5.69 3.70
C ALA A 203 16.23 6.30 2.92
N LEU A 204 17.42 6.43 3.55
CA LEU A 204 18.64 6.89 2.87
C LEU A 204 19.03 5.97 1.71
N SER A 205 19.02 4.66 1.92
CA SER A 205 19.39 3.67 0.91
C SER A 205 18.45 3.69 -0.29
N VAL A 206 17.14 3.66 -0.06
CA VAL A 206 16.14 3.68 -1.15
C VAL A 206 16.08 5.04 -1.82
N GLY A 207 16.29 6.14 -1.08
CA GLY A 207 16.36 7.48 -1.61
C GLY A 207 17.50 7.62 -2.62
N LYS A 208 18.68 7.12 -2.29
CA LYS A 208 19.83 7.08 -3.21
C LYS A 208 19.52 6.30 -4.49
N SER A 209 18.80 5.17 -4.38
CA SER A 209 18.47 4.33 -5.54
C SER A 209 17.38 4.92 -6.45
N ALA A 210 16.58 5.87 -5.94
CA ALA A 210 15.44 6.47 -6.63
C ALA A 210 15.63 7.97 -6.94
N ASP A 211 16.83 8.50 -6.74
CA ASP A 211 17.16 9.93 -6.92
C ASP A 211 16.26 10.85 -6.06
N ILE A 212 16.06 10.46 -4.81
CA ILE A 212 15.30 11.21 -3.81
C ILE A 212 16.29 11.79 -2.80
N LYS A 213 16.23 13.09 -2.54
CA LYS A 213 17.01 13.72 -1.47
C LYS A 213 16.42 13.32 -0.12
N VAL A 214 17.24 12.77 0.78
CA VAL A 214 16.83 12.36 2.12
C VAL A 214 17.60 13.14 3.18
N THR A 215 16.90 13.73 4.11
CA THR A 215 17.44 14.43 5.28
C THR A 215 16.92 13.77 6.55
N ILE A 216 17.82 13.41 7.45
CA ILE A 216 17.47 12.84 8.76
C ILE A 216 17.69 13.91 9.83
N LEU A 217 16.65 14.24 10.58
CA LEU A 217 16.75 15.08 11.75
C LEU A 217 16.93 14.17 12.97
N ASP A 218 18.03 14.33 13.66
CA ASP A 218 18.35 13.63 14.90
C ASP A 218 17.62 14.24 16.11
N LYS A 219 17.75 13.61 17.28
CA LYS A 219 17.13 14.07 18.54
C LYS A 219 17.45 15.52 18.86
N LYS A 220 18.69 15.98 18.62
CA LYS A 220 19.10 17.37 18.89
C LYS A 220 18.35 18.35 17.98
N LYS A 221 18.23 18.02 16.70
CA LYS A 221 17.49 18.83 15.74
C LYS A 221 15.98 18.84 16.04
N ILE A 222 15.42 17.69 16.41
CA ILE A 222 14.02 17.55 16.85
C ILE A 222 13.76 18.45 18.07
N GLN A 223 14.66 18.46 19.07
CA GLN A 223 14.58 19.34 20.23
C GLN A 223 14.64 20.82 19.83
N SER A 224 15.58 21.20 18.94
CA SER A 224 15.71 22.58 18.47
C SER A 224 14.49 23.09 17.71
N LEU A 225 13.72 22.18 17.11
CA LEU A 225 12.45 22.46 16.42
C LEU A 225 11.26 22.40 17.33
N LYS A 226 11.45 22.10 18.62
CA LYS A 226 10.40 22.00 19.63
C LYS A 226 9.29 20.99 19.25
N MET A 227 9.66 19.86 18.65
CA MET A 227 8.71 18.78 18.30
C MET A 227 8.34 18.00 19.58
N GLY A 228 7.50 18.61 20.43
CA GLY A 228 7.20 18.10 21.76
C GLY A 228 6.44 16.80 21.77
N GLY A 229 5.56 16.55 20.80
CA GLY A 229 4.82 15.30 20.66
C GLY A 229 5.75 14.11 20.37
N LEU A 230 6.68 14.28 19.41
CA LEU A 230 7.66 13.25 19.09
C LEU A 230 8.63 12.97 20.24
N LEU A 231 9.05 14.03 20.95
CA LEU A 231 9.95 13.91 22.10
C LEU A 231 9.28 13.23 23.30
N ALA A 232 8.03 13.57 23.60
CA ALA A 232 7.28 12.96 24.71
C ALA A 232 7.08 11.47 24.51
N VAL A 233 6.60 11.04 23.34
CA VAL A 233 6.43 9.61 23.02
C VAL A 233 7.75 8.85 23.12
N ASN A 234 8.87 9.49 22.76
CA ASN A 234 10.19 8.86 22.84
C ASN A 234 10.72 8.68 24.27
N GLN A 235 10.20 9.38 25.28
CA GLN A 235 10.80 9.38 26.63
C GLN A 235 10.96 7.98 27.23
N GLY A 236 10.05 7.06 26.92
CA GLY A 236 10.11 5.68 27.40
C GLY A 236 11.11 4.78 26.68
N SER A 237 11.58 5.17 25.48
CA SER A 237 12.47 4.33 24.67
C SER A 237 13.95 4.66 24.90
N VAL A 238 14.79 3.62 24.91
CA VAL A 238 16.25 3.78 24.89
C VAL A 238 16.79 4.14 23.51
N ARG A 239 15.99 3.95 22.46
CA ARG A 239 16.34 4.29 21.08
C ARG A 239 15.96 5.73 20.77
N PRO A 240 16.88 6.54 20.19
CA PRO A 240 16.58 7.93 19.88
C PRO A 240 15.52 8.06 18.78
N PRO A 241 14.68 9.11 18.83
CA PRO A 241 13.76 9.40 17.76
C PRO A 241 14.49 9.95 16.55
N VAL A 242 13.90 9.75 15.37
CA VAL A 242 14.35 10.39 14.14
C VAL A 242 13.17 11.02 13.42
N PHE A 243 13.43 12.10 12.67
CA PHE A 243 12.44 12.65 11.74
C PHE A 243 13.03 12.61 10.34
N ILE A 244 12.38 11.85 9.46
CA ILE A 244 12.83 11.58 8.09
C ILE A 244 12.12 12.53 7.14
N VAL A 245 12.88 13.26 6.31
CA VAL A 245 12.37 14.11 5.24
C VAL A 245 12.91 13.56 3.92
N MET A 246 12.01 13.21 2.99
CA MET A 246 12.36 12.74 1.66
C MET A 246 11.77 13.70 0.63
N GLU A 247 12.57 14.18 -0.32
CA GLU A 247 12.19 15.17 -1.33
C GLU A 247 12.44 14.63 -2.75
N TYR A 248 11.38 14.46 -3.53
CA TYR A 248 11.42 14.15 -4.95
C TYR A 248 10.99 15.37 -5.76
N LYS A 249 11.78 15.75 -6.75
CA LYS A 249 11.56 16.91 -7.63
C LYS A 249 11.33 16.42 -9.05
N GLY A 250 10.11 16.00 -9.36
CA GLY A 250 9.73 15.54 -10.71
C GLY A 250 8.98 16.60 -11.52
N GLY A 251 8.37 17.58 -10.84
CA GLY A 251 7.65 18.72 -11.45
C GLY A 251 8.53 19.94 -11.67
N LYS A 252 7.92 21.05 -12.03
CA LYS A 252 8.62 22.34 -12.17
C LYS A 252 9.02 22.86 -10.78
N SER A 253 10.09 23.66 -10.71
CA SER A 253 10.56 24.26 -9.45
C SER A 253 9.54 25.24 -8.83
N THR A 254 8.61 25.74 -9.62
CA THR A 254 7.52 26.64 -9.19
C THR A 254 6.31 25.91 -8.64
N ASP A 255 6.18 24.62 -8.93
CA ASP A 255 5.02 23.83 -8.50
C ASP A 255 5.13 23.49 -7.00
N LYS A 256 4.06 23.77 -6.27
CA LYS A 256 3.98 23.40 -4.85
C LYS A 256 4.04 21.89 -4.69
N PRO A 257 4.71 21.35 -3.66
CA PRO A 257 4.80 19.91 -3.48
C PRO A 257 3.50 19.31 -2.93
N PHE A 258 3.20 18.10 -3.32
CA PHE A 258 2.31 17.19 -2.62
C PHE A 258 3.06 16.58 -1.44
N VAL A 259 2.52 16.72 -0.21
CA VAL A 259 3.17 16.21 0.99
C VAL A 259 2.47 14.96 1.51
N ILE A 260 3.24 13.93 1.81
CA ILE A 260 2.79 12.67 2.40
C ILE A 260 3.41 12.55 3.79
N VAL A 261 2.57 12.37 4.82
CA VAL A 261 3.03 12.15 6.19
C VAL A 261 2.72 10.71 6.60
N GLY A 262 3.69 10.00 7.16
CA GLY A 262 3.49 8.61 7.59
C GLY A 262 3.81 8.39 9.06
N LYS A 263 2.86 7.87 9.86
CA LYS A 263 3.10 7.44 11.25
C LYS A 263 4.23 6.42 11.29
N GLY A 264 5.28 6.71 12.08
CA GLY A 264 6.49 5.91 12.16
C GLY A 264 6.75 5.32 13.55
N ILE A 265 5.74 4.84 14.25
CA ILE A 265 5.90 4.14 15.55
C ILE A 265 6.39 2.72 15.28
N THR A 266 7.67 2.48 15.45
CA THR A 266 8.28 1.19 15.09
C THR A 266 7.92 0.05 16.01
N PHE A 267 7.53 0.35 17.24
CA PHE A 267 6.85 -0.55 18.16
C PHE A 267 5.99 0.22 19.15
N ASP A 268 4.77 -0.22 19.36
CA ASP A 268 3.82 0.42 20.26
C ASP A 268 3.35 -0.53 21.35
N THR A 269 3.82 -0.29 22.59
CA THR A 269 3.35 -1.01 23.78
C THR A 269 2.13 -0.36 24.42
N GLY A 270 1.73 0.84 23.96
CA GLY A 270 0.79 1.73 24.64
C GLY A 270 1.47 2.67 25.67
N GLY A 271 2.78 2.51 25.91
CA GLY A 271 3.47 3.25 26.96
C GLY A 271 2.99 2.83 28.35
N ILE A 272 2.76 3.80 29.25
CA ILE A 272 2.22 3.55 30.60
C ILE A 272 0.77 3.05 30.54
N SER A 273 -0.04 3.48 29.60
CA SER A 273 -1.36 2.91 29.28
C SER A 273 -1.20 1.63 28.48
N ILE A 274 -0.56 0.62 29.11
CA ILE A 274 -0.04 -0.58 28.44
C ILE A 274 -1.13 -1.43 27.78
N LYS A 275 -0.86 -1.87 26.56
CA LYS A 275 -1.73 -2.77 25.81
C LYS A 275 -1.78 -4.18 26.44
N PRO A 276 -2.87 -4.93 26.29
CA PRO A 276 -2.90 -6.35 26.61
C PRO A 276 -1.81 -7.14 25.86
N ALA A 277 -1.23 -8.17 26.47
CA ALA A 277 -0.18 -8.99 25.85
C ALA A 277 -0.64 -9.69 24.56
N GLY A 278 -1.93 -10.07 24.48
CA GLY A 278 -2.53 -10.66 23.28
C GLY A 278 -2.55 -9.65 22.13
N GLY A 279 -1.87 -9.98 21.02
CA GLY A 279 -1.78 -9.13 19.83
C GLY A 279 -0.69 -8.05 19.88
N MET A 280 -0.01 -7.83 21.02
CA MET A 280 1.05 -6.82 21.12
C MET A 280 2.20 -7.07 20.11
N GLY A 281 2.49 -8.31 19.77
CA GLY A 281 3.52 -8.64 18.76
C GLY A 281 3.22 -8.09 17.37
N ASP A 282 1.95 -7.80 17.06
CA ASP A 282 1.55 -7.18 15.80
C ASP A 282 1.84 -5.66 15.77
N MET A 283 2.10 -5.06 16.94
CA MET A 283 2.43 -3.61 17.04
C MET A 283 3.79 -3.23 16.45
N LYS A 284 4.58 -4.19 15.99
CA LYS A 284 5.74 -3.95 15.10
C LYS A 284 5.35 -3.24 13.79
N MET A 285 4.10 -3.36 13.37
CA MET A 285 3.59 -2.75 12.13
C MET A 285 2.93 -1.38 12.37
N ASP A 286 3.01 -0.81 13.55
CA ASP A 286 2.45 0.50 13.87
C ASP A 286 3.20 1.66 13.16
N MET A 287 4.21 1.33 12.42
CA MET A 287 4.91 2.16 11.44
C MET A 287 4.44 1.94 9.98
N HIS A 288 3.29 1.28 9.75
CA HIS A 288 2.83 1.00 8.39
C HIS A 288 2.54 2.29 7.61
N GLY A 289 2.07 3.34 8.26
CA GLY A 289 1.93 4.67 7.64
C GLY A 289 3.24 5.18 7.05
N ALA A 290 4.34 5.08 7.81
CA ALA A 290 5.68 5.41 7.34
C ALA A 290 6.13 4.50 6.19
N ALA A 291 5.89 3.20 6.31
CA ALA A 291 6.23 2.23 5.27
C ALA A 291 5.52 2.55 3.95
N SER A 292 4.23 2.89 4.01
CA SER A 292 3.44 3.29 2.84
C SER A 292 3.90 4.61 2.26
N ALA A 293 4.19 5.61 3.09
CA ALA A 293 4.67 6.91 2.64
C ALA A 293 6.05 6.81 1.94
N ILE A 294 6.99 6.05 2.52
CA ILE A 294 8.31 5.78 1.91
C ILE A 294 8.15 4.97 0.62
N GLY A 295 7.29 3.93 0.63
CA GLY A 295 7.01 3.13 -0.55
C GLY A 295 6.40 3.94 -1.69
N ALA A 296 5.48 4.86 -1.36
CA ALA A 296 4.81 5.72 -2.34
C ALA A 296 5.78 6.71 -3.01
N ILE A 297 6.59 7.44 -2.25
CA ILE A 297 7.55 8.39 -2.86
C ILE A 297 8.59 7.66 -3.71
N VAL A 298 9.04 6.47 -3.32
CA VAL A 298 9.93 5.64 -4.13
C VAL A 298 9.24 5.21 -5.43
N ALA A 299 7.98 4.77 -5.37
CA ALA A 299 7.22 4.41 -6.57
C ALA A 299 7.00 5.62 -7.49
N ILE A 300 6.63 6.77 -6.95
CA ILE A 300 6.43 8.02 -7.70
C ILE A 300 7.73 8.43 -8.42
N ALA A 301 8.86 8.44 -7.72
CA ALA A 301 10.16 8.81 -8.29
C ALA A 301 10.62 7.82 -9.37
N LYS A 302 10.51 6.51 -9.13
CA LYS A 302 10.89 5.48 -10.11
C LYS A 302 9.95 5.44 -11.31
N ALA A 303 8.67 5.77 -11.14
CA ALA A 303 7.73 5.97 -12.23
C ALA A 303 8.02 7.26 -13.03
N LYS A 304 8.88 8.14 -12.50
CA LYS A 304 9.24 9.45 -13.08
C LYS A 304 8.02 10.34 -13.31
N LEU A 305 7.11 10.36 -12.32
CA LEU A 305 5.93 11.21 -12.43
C LEU A 305 6.32 12.69 -12.34
N PRO A 306 5.70 13.57 -13.17
CA PRO A 306 6.05 15.00 -13.25
C PRO A 306 5.40 15.82 -12.11
N ILE A 307 5.72 15.48 -10.87
CA ILE A 307 5.18 16.10 -9.64
C ILE A 307 6.28 16.25 -8.58
N ASN A 308 6.22 17.31 -7.79
CA ASN A 308 7.07 17.46 -6.62
C ASN A 308 6.41 16.79 -5.42
N VAL A 309 7.14 15.93 -4.73
CA VAL A 309 6.62 15.20 -3.57
C VAL A 309 7.58 15.30 -2.40
N ILE A 310 7.02 15.52 -1.21
CA ILE A 310 7.77 15.46 0.06
C ILE A 310 7.13 14.39 0.94
N THR A 311 7.95 13.55 1.54
CA THR A 311 7.50 12.59 2.54
C THR A 311 8.12 12.91 3.89
N LEU A 312 7.27 12.97 4.92
CA LEU A 312 7.65 13.25 6.29
C LEU A 312 7.32 12.05 7.19
N VAL A 313 8.30 11.57 7.94
CA VAL A 313 8.12 10.42 8.83
C VAL A 313 8.67 10.75 10.21
N PRO A 314 7.80 11.08 11.19
CA PRO A 314 8.16 11.11 12.59
C PRO A 314 8.29 9.68 13.12
N SER A 315 9.49 9.25 13.52
CA SER A 315 9.72 7.87 13.94
C SER A 315 10.27 7.77 15.34
N THR A 316 9.63 6.92 16.14
CA THR A 316 10.00 6.58 17.52
C THR A 316 9.41 5.22 17.92
N GLU A 317 9.70 4.77 19.13
CA GLU A 317 8.97 3.70 19.84
C GLU A 317 8.15 4.30 20.96
N ASN A 318 7.00 3.70 21.29
CA ASN A 318 6.20 4.00 22.48
C ASN A 318 6.39 2.89 23.50
N MET A 319 7.24 3.12 24.50
CA MET A 319 7.68 2.10 25.46
C MET A 319 7.40 2.54 26.90
N PRO A 320 7.03 1.59 27.82
CA PRO A 320 6.95 1.87 29.24
C PRO A 320 8.36 1.88 29.85
N SER A 321 8.65 2.87 30.66
CA SER A 321 9.88 2.89 31.48
C SER A 321 9.72 3.91 32.62
N GLY A 322 10.73 4.00 33.49
CA GLY A 322 10.76 5.01 34.56
C GLY A 322 10.90 6.45 34.08
N SER A 323 11.18 6.68 32.77
CA SER A 323 11.25 8.00 32.14
C SER A 323 10.11 8.27 31.16
N ALA A 324 9.17 7.34 30.98
CA ALA A 324 8.06 7.51 30.04
C ALA A 324 7.12 8.62 30.48
N TYR A 325 6.53 9.32 29.52
CA TYR A 325 5.44 10.26 29.78
C TYR A 325 4.21 9.52 30.32
N VAL A 326 3.40 10.22 31.10
CA VAL A 326 2.30 9.62 31.86
C VAL A 326 0.97 10.34 31.58
N PRO A 327 -0.18 9.68 31.81
CA PRO A 327 -1.46 10.38 31.84
C PRO A 327 -1.45 11.53 32.85
N GLY A 328 -1.99 12.69 32.45
CA GLY A 328 -1.93 13.94 33.21
C GLY A 328 -0.80 14.89 32.81
N ASP A 329 0.20 14.43 32.04
CA ASP A 329 1.23 15.30 31.47
C ASP A 329 0.61 16.28 30.47
N ILE A 330 1.21 17.49 30.38
CA ILE A 330 0.87 18.50 29.38
C ILE A 330 2.05 18.63 28.42
N ILE A 331 1.80 18.39 27.14
CA ILE A 331 2.81 18.48 26.08
C ILE A 331 2.62 19.76 25.28
N THR A 332 3.71 20.49 25.04
CA THR A 332 3.75 21.64 24.13
C THR A 332 4.31 21.20 22.79
N PHE A 333 3.55 21.35 21.72
CA PHE A 333 3.92 20.96 20.35
C PHE A 333 4.70 22.04 19.60
N MET A 334 5.21 21.69 18.43
CA MET A 334 6.01 22.57 17.57
C MET A 334 5.32 23.89 17.22
N ASN A 335 4.00 23.93 17.08
CA ASN A 335 3.22 25.14 16.81
C ASN A 335 2.90 25.95 18.06
N GLY A 336 3.33 25.51 19.25
CA GLY A 336 3.08 26.15 20.54
C GLY A 336 1.78 25.75 21.23
N LYS A 337 0.88 25.00 20.57
CA LYS A 337 -0.32 24.44 21.19
C LYS A 337 0.04 23.40 22.24
N THR A 338 -0.85 23.21 23.21
CA THR A 338 -0.69 22.25 24.30
C THR A 338 -1.75 21.16 24.26
N ALA A 339 -1.38 19.93 24.66
CA ALA A 339 -2.35 18.88 24.89
C ALA A 339 -2.13 18.19 26.24
N GLU A 340 -3.22 17.96 26.94
CA GLU A 340 -3.28 17.08 28.11
C GLU A 340 -3.27 15.61 27.63
N ILE A 341 -2.43 14.81 28.22
CA ILE A 341 -2.34 13.38 27.94
C ILE A 341 -3.33 12.62 28.82
N ASP A 342 -4.40 12.16 28.24
CA ASP A 342 -5.39 11.30 28.87
C ASP A 342 -5.02 9.82 28.75
N ASN A 343 -4.36 9.47 27.60
CA ASN A 343 -4.00 8.10 27.29
C ASN A 343 -2.69 8.06 26.50
N THR A 344 -1.67 7.37 27.03
CA THR A 344 -0.37 7.22 26.34
C THR A 344 -0.40 6.25 25.16
N ASP A 345 -1.47 5.45 24.99
CA ASP A 345 -1.74 4.60 23.82
C ASP A 345 -2.38 5.39 22.64
N ALA A 346 -2.53 6.69 22.81
CA ALA A 346 -2.91 7.63 21.75
C ALA A 346 -1.70 8.48 21.30
N GLU A 347 -0.57 7.85 21.11
CA GLU A 347 0.76 8.42 20.81
C GLU A 347 0.92 8.80 19.34
N GLY A 348 0.29 8.04 18.44
CA GLY A 348 0.42 8.24 16.99
C GLY A 348 0.01 9.63 16.55
N ARG A 349 -1.08 10.17 17.11
CA ARG A 349 -1.52 11.53 16.83
C ARG A 349 -0.58 12.59 17.37
N LEU A 350 0.17 12.29 18.44
CA LEU A 350 1.15 13.22 19.02
C LEU A 350 2.35 13.41 18.08
N VAL A 351 2.89 12.32 17.54
CA VAL A 351 4.01 12.40 16.61
C VAL A 351 3.58 12.98 15.24
N LEU A 352 2.36 12.70 14.79
CA LEU A 352 1.79 13.28 13.57
C LEU A 352 1.54 14.77 13.70
N ALA A 353 1.14 15.27 14.87
CA ALA A 353 0.90 16.70 15.12
C ALA A 353 2.13 17.55 14.79
N ASP A 354 3.32 17.15 15.26
CA ASP A 354 4.56 17.85 14.92
C ASP A 354 4.91 17.73 13.43
N ALA A 355 4.63 16.60 12.81
CA ALA A 355 4.90 16.38 11.38
C ALA A 355 3.98 17.22 10.48
N LEU A 356 2.69 17.33 10.83
CA LEU A 356 1.73 18.19 10.13
C LEU A 356 2.11 19.67 10.29
N THR A 357 2.47 20.12 11.49
CA THR A 357 3.00 21.45 11.70
C THR A 357 4.27 21.71 10.87
N TYR A 358 5.19 20.73 10.81
CA TYR A 358 6.41 20.86 10.03
C TYR A 358 6.15 20.92 8.52
N ALA A 359 5.08 20.27 8.03
CA ALA A 359 4.70 20.29 6.61
C ALA A 359 4.46 21.71 6.07
N SER A 360 3.98 22.65 6.89
CA SER A 360 3.76 24.06 6.50
C SER A 360 5.01 24.75 5.95
N LYS A 361 6.22 24.30 6.35
CA LYS A 361 7.49 24.86 5.84
C LYS A 361 7.69 24.70 4.34
N PHE A 362 7.00 23.75 3.74
CA PHE A 362 7.13 23.44 2.32
C PHE A 362 6.07 24.14 1.46
N ASN A 363 5.16 24.91 2.07
CA ASN A 363 4.02 25.54 1.35
C ASN A 363 3.31 24.54 0.41
N PRO A 364 2.79 23.43 0.95
CA PRO A 364 2.30 22.33 0.13
C PRO A 364 1.03 22.69 -0.64
N GLU A 365 0.83 22.03 -1.80
CA GLU A 365 -0.44 22.07 -2.54
C GLU A 365 -1.52 21.32 -1.77
N ALA A 366 -1.17 20.19 -1.17
CA ALA A 366 -2.01 19.43 -0.25
C ALA A 366 -1.15 18.49 0.61
N VAL A 367 -1.70 18.06 1.74
CA VAL A 367 -1.08 17.09 2.64
C VAL A 367 -2.02 15.91 2.85
N ILE A 368 -1.50 14.69 2.68
CA ILE A 368 -2.19 13.45 3.09
C ILE A 368 -1.33 12.76 4.14
N ASP A 369 -1.91 12.47 5.29
CA ASP A 369 -1.25 11.60 6.26
C ASP A 369 -1.89 10.21 6.33
N LEU A 370 -1.06 9.21 6.61
CA LEU A 370 -1.45 7.81 6.76
C LEU A 370 -0.96 7.29 8.11
N ALA A 371 -1.86 6.66 8.85
CA ALA A 371 -1.53 6.09 10.14
C ALA A 371 -2.38 4.87 10.48
N THR A 372 -1.77 3.88 11.10
CA THR A 372 -2.43 2.86 11.90
C THR A 372 -2.85 3.53 13.22
N LEU A 373 -3.95 4.33 13.16
CA LEU A 373 -4.17 5.31 14.20
C LEU A 373 -5.12 4.84 15.29
N THR A 374 -6.27 4.23 14.90
CA THR A 374 -7.30 3.96 15.91
C THR A 374 -7.88 2.54 15.84
N GLY A 375 -7.99 1.91 17.01
CA GLY A 375 -8.81 0.70 17.15
C GLY A 375 -10.29 0.94 16.83
N ALA A 376 -10.77 2.18 17.03
CA ALA A 376 -12.13 2.58 16.68
C ALA A 376 -12.40 2.44 15.17
N CYS A 377 -11.45 2.77 14.31
CA CYS A 377 -11.55 2.57 12.87
C CYS A 377 -11.68 1.08 12.52
N VAL A 378 -10.88 0.23 13.18
CA VAL A 378 -10.98 -1.23 13.00
C VAL A 378 -12.35 -1.76 13.38
N VAL A 379 -12.91 -1.28 14.49
CA VAL A 379 -14.27 -1.69 14.96
C VAL A 379 -15.34 -1.23 13.98
N ALA A 380 -15.24 -0.01 13.44
CA ALA A 380 -16.24 0.57 12.57
C ALA A 380 -16.18 0.01 11.13
N LEU A 381 -14.98 -0.14 10.56
CA LEU A 381 -14.77 -0.41 9.13
C LEU A 381 -14.14 -1.79 8.85
N GLY A 382 -13.68 -2.50 9.86
CA GLY A 382 -13.00 -3.79 9.71
C GLY A 382 -11.65 -3.67 8.99
N GLY A 383 -11.26 -4.74 8.29
CA GLY A 383 -9.96 -4.85 7.59
C GLY A 383 -10.04 -4.60 6.07
N VAL A 384 -11.12 -4.02 5.57
CA VAL A 384 -11.37 -3.85 4.12
C VAL A 384 -11.33 -2.39 3.68
N THR A 385 -11.75 -1.48 4.55
CA THR A 385 -11.96 -0.07 4.21
C THR A 385 -11.14 0.83 5.13
N THR A 386 -10.41 1.77 4.54
CA THR A 386 -9.63 2.80 5.25
C THR A 386 -10.54 3.97 5.65
N GLY A 387 -10.37 4.50 6.84
CA GLY A 387 -11.07 5.73 7.26
C GLY A 387 -10.49 6.95 6.54
N LEU A 388 -11.36 7.80 5.99
CA LEU A 388 -10.99 9.05 5.34
C LEU A 388 -11.63 10.23 6.09
N MET A 389 -10.84 11.17 6.56
CA MET A 389 -11.28 12.46 7.08
C MET A 389 -10.48 13.58 6.40
N GLY A 390 -11.02 14.78 6.29
CA GLY A 390 -10.27 15.86 5.65
C GLY A 390 -11.02 17.17 5.60
N THR A 391 -10.29 18.25 5.29
CA THR A 391 -10.78 19.63 5.30
C THR A 391 -11.13 20.16 3.90
N ASP A 392 -10.79 19.43 2.84
CA ASP A 392 -10.96 19.86 1.45
C ASP A 392 -11.70 18.84 0.60
N GLU A 393 -12.82 19.24 0.00
CA GLU A 393 -13.69 18.36 -0.79
C GLU A 393 -13.03 17.88 -2.08
N LEU A 394 -12.22 18.72 -2.72
CA LEU A 394 -11.52 18.35 -3.96
C LEU A 394 -10.48 17.26 -3.67
N LEU A 395 -9.70 17.41 -2.60
CA LEU A 395 -8.72 16.41 -2.17
C LEU A 395 -9.40 15.09 -1.82
N LYS A 396 -10.50 15.12 -1.04
CA LYS A 396 -11.29 13.93 -0.72
C LYS A 396 -11.86 13.26 -1.98
N SER A 397 -12.33 14.03 -2.95
CA SER A 397 -12.81 13.51 -4.23
C SER A 397 -11.69 12.83 -5.03
N ARG A 398 -10.48 13.40 -5.08
CA ARG A 398 -9.31 12.79 -5.72
C ARG A 398 -8.95 11.44 -5.05
N ILE A 399 -8.97 11.39 -3.72
CA ILE A 399 -8.71 10.16 -2.95
C ILE A 399 -9.75 9.08 -3.27
N LYS A 400 -11.04 9.42 -3.27
CA LYS A 400 -12.14 8.48 -3.59
C LYS A 400 -12.01 7.91 -5.00
N LYS A 401 -11.70 8.75 -6.00
CA LYS A 401 -11.46 8.30 -7.38
C LYS A 401 -10.24 7.39 -7.50
N ALA A 402 -9.16 7.67 -6.78
CA ALA A 402 -8.00 6.79 -6.73
C ALA A 402 -8.32 5.46 -6.05
N ALA A 403 -9.12 5.48 -4.97
CA ALA A 403 -9.60 4.30 -4.27
C ALA A 403 -10.40 3.35 -5.19
N GLU A 404 -11.27 3.91 -6.03
CA GLU A 404 -12.01 3.15 -7.05
C GLU A 404 -11.08 2.47 -8.06
N ARG A 405 -10.11 3.20 -8.62
CA ARG A 405 -9.16 2.65 -9.61
C ARG A 405 -8.23 1.60 -9.02
N THR A 406 -7.78 1.80 -7.79
CA THR A 406 -6.84 0.89 -7.12
C THR A 406 -7.54 -0.23 -6.35
N ASN A 407 -8.85 -0.17 -6.14
CA ASN A 407 -9.61 -1.06 -5.28
C ASN A 407 -9.07 -1.06 -3.82
N GLU A 408 -8.53 0.09 -3.38
CA GLU A 408 -8.15 0.36 -1.99
C GLU A 408 -9.25 1.24 -1.37
N TYR A 409 -10.30 0.61 -0.86
CA TYR A 409 -11.53 1.29 -0.44
C TYR A 409 -11.30 2.30 0.68
N VAL A 410 -12.01 3.42 0.60
CA VAL A 410 -12.07 4.44 1.64
C VAL A 410 -13.51 4.74 2.05
N CYS A 411 -13.72 5.07 3.31
CA CYS A 411 -15.01 5.53 3.85
C CYS A 411 -14.79 6.88 4.52
N GLU A 412 -15.49 7.90 4.04
CA GLU A 412 -15.44 9.21 4.64
C GLU A 412 -16.22 9.26 5.95
N LEU A 413 -15.58 9.79 6.99
CA LEU A 413 -16.18 10.07 8.30
C LEU A 413 -16.21 11.60 8.52
N PRO A 414 -17.25 12.13 9.20
CA PRO A 414 -17.44 13.56 9.36
C PRO A 414 -16.46 14.16 10.37
N LEU A 415 -16.14 15.45 10.20
CA LEU A 415 -15.39 16.28 11.16
C LEU A 415 -16.30 17.41 11.70
N TYR A 416 -17.46 17.05 12.27
CA TYR A 416 -18.40 18.04 12.84
C TYR A 416 -17.84 18.67 14.12
N GLU A 417 -18.10 19.96 14.31
CA GLU A 417 -17.60 20.73 15.46
C GLU A 417 -18.12 20.22 16.81
N GLU A 418 -19.29 19.57 16.82
CA GLU A 418 -19.86 18.99 18.03
C GLU A 418 -18.97 17.90 18.66
N TYR A 419 -18.12 17.26 17.88
CA TYR A 419 -17.15 16.28 18.41
C TYR A 419 -15.93 16.91 19.07
N GLU A 420 -15.65 18.23 18.87
CA GLU A 420 -14.55 18.94 19.53
C GLU A 420 -14.73 18.97 21.06
N GLU A 421 -15.98 18.97 21.57
CA GLU A 421 -16.27 18.89 22.99
C GLU A 421 -15.68 17.61 23.64
N LEU A 422 -15.50 16.54 22.90
CA LEU A 422 -14.96 15.28 23.41
C LEU A 422 -13.45 15.36 23.71
N ILE A 423 -12.74 16.28 23.07
CA ILE A 423 -11.30 16.48 23.25
C ILE A 423 -10.96 17.78 23.99
N LYS A 424 -11.94 18.43 24.62
CA LYS A 424 -11.75 19.64 25.40
C LYS A 424 -11.01 19.34 26.69
N SER A 425 -10.07 20.19 27.08
CA SER A 425 -9.33 20.13 28.34
C SER A 425 -9.63 21.32 29.21
N ASP A 426 -9.56 21.16 30.52
CA ASP A 426 -9.66 22.24 31.49
C ASP A 426 -8.29 22.87 31.83
N VAL A 427 -7.18 22.22 31.40
CA VAL A 427 -5.81 22.57 31.79
C VAL A 427 -4.84 22.74 30.61
N ALA A 428 -5.28 22.40 29.39
CA ALA A 428 -4.52 22.57 28.14
C ALA A 428 -5.47 23.01 27.02
N ASP A 429 -4.95 23.25 25.82
CA ASP A 429 -5.81 23.60 24.67
C ASP A 429 -6.76 22.46 24.29
N ILE A 430 -6.28 21.22 24.34
CA ILE A 430 -7.05 20.02 24.00
C ILE A 430 -6.57 18.77 24.79
N LYS A 431 -7.34 17.67 24.73
CA LYS A 431 -6.90 16.32 25.19
C LYS A 431 -6.46 15.47 24.02
N ASN A 432 -5.52 14.54 24.27
CA ASN A 432 -5.11 13.61 23.24
C ASN A 432 -6.10 12.44 23.02
N SER A 433 -7.12 12.28 23.86
CA SER A 433 -8.15 11.25 23.75
C SER A 433 -9.53 11.80 24.06
N GLY A 434 -10.54 11.42 23.27
CA GLY A 434 -11.96 11.77 23.49
C GLY A 434 -12.77 10.63 24.12
N GLY A 435 -12.10 9.62 24.71
CA GLY A 435 -12.77 8.45 25.29
C GLY A 435 -13.20 7.40 24.26
N ARG A 436 -14.22 6.57 24.61
CA ARG A 436 -14.60 5.40 23.79
C ARG A 436 -15.42 5.76 22.54
N GLY A 437 -16.21 6.85 22.58
CA GLY A 437 -17.09 7.25 21.48
C GLY A 437 -16.34 8.02 20.39
N ALA A 438 -16.70 7.80 19.12
CA ALA A 438 -16.17 8.55 17.97
C ALA A 438 -14.63 8.57 17.86
N GLY A 439 -13.92 7.55 18.34
CA GLY A 439 -12.45 7.59 18.51
C GLY A 439 -11.67 7.90 17.24
N THR A 440 -12.12 7.48 16.06
CA THR A 440 -11.50 7.80 14.77
C THR A 440 -11.69 9.29 14.44
N ILE A 441 -12.89 9.83 14.69
CA ILE A 441 -13.23 11.24 14.42
C ILE A 441 -12.46 12.16 15.37
N THR A 442 -12.44 11.85 16.68
CA THR A 442 -11.73 12.67 17.67
C THR A 442 -10.21 12.64 17.46
N ALA A 443 -9.65 11.52 16.95
CA ALA A 443 -8.25 11.46 16.55
C ALA A 443 -7.95 12.40 15.37
N ALA A 444 -8.80 12.42 14.36
CA ALA A 444 -8.65 13.32 13.22
C ALA A 444 -8.89 14.79 13.60
N LEU A 445 -9.83 15.09 14.49
CA LEU A 445 -10.04 16.44 15.04
C LEU A 445 -8.82 16.91 15.83
N PHE A 446 -8.21 16.04 16.65
CA PHE A 446 -6.95 16.37 17.30
C PHE A 446 -5.89 16.77 16.26
N LEU A 447 -5.70 15.98 15.17
CA LEU A 447 -4.75 16.30 14.11
C LEU A 447 -5.06 17.62 13.41
N LYS A 448 -6.34 17.94 13.20
CA LYS A 448 -6.81 19.20 12.59
C LYS A 448 -6.29 20.44 13.31
N HIS A 449 -6.03 20.39 14.62
CA HIS A 449 -5.44 21.50 15.37
C HIS A 449 -3.97 21.81 15.00
N PHE A 450 -3.30 20.91 14.30
CA PHE A 450 -1.87 20.99 13.96
C PHE A 450 -1.58 21.14 12.48
N ILE A 451 -2.61 21.17 11.62
CA ILE A 451 -2.45 21.48 10.20
C ILE A 451 -2.19 22.98 9.99
N GLY A 452 -1.55 23.31 8.87
CA GLY A 452 -1.43 24.69 8.37
C GLY A 452 -2.56 25.07 7.43
N ASP A 453 -2.39 26.21 6.73
CA ASP A 453 -3.32 26.71 5.73
C ASP A 453 -3.19 25.94 4.40
N TYR A 454 -3.38 24.64 4.43
CA TYR A 454 -3.32 23.77 3.26
C TYR A 454 -4.45 22.74 3.27
N PRO A 455 -4.91 22.27 2.09
CA PRO A 455 -5.81 21.14 1.97
C PRO A 455 -5.23 19.90 2.66
N TRP A 456 -6.00 19.28 3.55
CA TRP A 456 -5.54 18.13 4.32
C TRP A 456 -6.53 16.98 4.30
N ALA A 457 -5.98 15.75 4.27
CA ALA A 457 -6.73 14.53 4.48
C ALA A 457 -5.93 13.54 5.35
N HIS A 458 -6.62 12.87 6.25
CA HIS A 458 -6.15 11.78 7.08
C HIS A 458 -6.71 10.45 6.59
N LEU A 459 -5.83 9.45 6.45
CA LEU A 459 -6.16 8.07 6.13
C LEU A 459 -5.85 7.17 7.33
N ASP A 460 -6.89 6.75 8.06
CA ASP A 460 -6.73 5.77 9.14
C ASP A 460 -6.70 4.36 8.55
N ILE A 461 -5.49 3.80 8.48
CA ILE A 461 -5.20 2.49 7.92
C ILE A 461 -5.07 1.39 9.00
N ALA A 462 -5.53 1.63 10.23
CA ALA A 462 -5.40 0.67 11.32
C ALA A 462 -6.00 -0.70 10.97
N GLY A 463 -7.14 -0.73 10.29
CA GLY A 463 -7.79 -1.96 9.85
C GLY A 463 -7.16 -2.57 8.59
N THR A 464 -6.74 -1.72 7.65
CA THR A 464 -6.29 -2.15 6.31
C THR A 464 -4.78 -2.38 6.21
N GLY A 465 -3.99 -1.92 7.18
CA GLY A 465 -2.53 -2.07 7.22
C GLY A 465 -2.07 -3.53 7.30
N MET A 466 -2.85 -4.42 7.94
CA MET A 466 -2.49 -5.83 8.09
C MET A 466 -3.59 -6.76 7.62
N SER A 467 -3.23 -7.81 6.87
CA SER A 467 -4.13 -8.91 6.54
C SER A 467 -3.85 -10.12 7.44
N THR A 468 -4.90 -10.68 8.04
CA THR A 468 -4.81 -11.88 8.88
C THR A 468 -4.73 -13.17 8.07
N LYS A 469 -5.04 -13.13 6.77
CA LYS A 469 -5.08 -14.26 5.84
C LYS A 469 -4.65 -13.87 4.43
N ASP A 470 -4.25 -14.87 3.65
CA ASP A 470 -4.04 -14.67 2.21
C ASP A 470 -5.37 -14.40 1.51
N THR A 471 -5.39 -13.39 0.66
CA THR A 471 -6.53 -13.10 -0.24
C THR A 471 -6.11 -13.28 -1.70
N ASP A 472 -6.87 -12.70 -2.66
CA ASP A 472 -6.60 -12.89 -4.09
C ASP A 472 -5.15 -12.50 -4.46
N TYR A 473 -4.70 -11.29 -4.14
CA TYR A 473 -3.34 -10.80 -4.42
C TYR A 473 -2.67 -10.11 -3.22
N MET A 474 -3.28 -10.24 -2.05
CA MET A 474 -2.75 -9.68 -0.82
C MET A 474 -2.39 -10.82 0.14
N PRO A 475 -1.11 -11.04 0.42
CA PRO A 475 -0.67 -12.07 1.36
C PRO A 475 -0.96 -11.65 2.81
N LYS A 476 -0.97 -12.64 3.70
CA LYS A 476 -1.00 -12.42 5.15
C LYS A 476 0.18 -11.53 5.58
N GLY A 477 -0.05 -10.64 6.54
CA GLY A 477 0.93 -9.69 7.07
C GLY A 477 0.70 -8.28 6.55
N GLY A 478 1.75 -7.48 6.51
CA GLY A 478 1.71 -6.09 6.03
C GLY A 478 1.24 -5.99 4.58
N THR A 479 0.22 -5.17 4.35
CA THR A 479 -0.49 -5.11 3.06
C THR A 479 0.18 -4.21 2.04
N GLY A 480 0.91 -3.17 2.50
CA GLY A 480 1.40 -2.08 1.66
C GLY A 480 0.28 -1.17 1.17
N ILE A 481 -0.86 -1.15 1.90
CA ILE A 481 -2.01 -0.26 1.63
C ILE A 481 -1.55 1.20 1.53
N GLY A 482 -2.18 1.98 0.68
CA GLY A 482 -1.86 3.39 0.49
C GLY A 482 -0.77 3.64 -0.55
N VAL A 483 0.16 2.71 -0.81
CA VAL A 483 1.21 2.92 -1.83
C VAL A 483 0.60 3.08 -3.23
N ARG A 484 -0.32 2.19 -3.60
CA ARG A 484 -1.00 2.23 -4.91
C ARG A 484 -1.93 3.43 -5.00
N LEU A 485 -2.66 3.70 -3.91
CA LEU A 485 -3.55 4.86 -3.80
C LEU A 485 -2.79 6.18 -4.02
N LEU A 486 -1.70 6.40 -3.28
CA LEU A 486 -0.89 7.61 -3.38
C LEU A 486 -0.19 7.75 -4.73
N LEU A 487 0.30 6.65 -5.30
CA LEU A 487 0.90 6.62 -6.62
C LEU A 487 -0.13 7.00 -7.71
N ASP A 488 -1.37 6.52 -7.58
CA ASP A 488 -2.47 6.85 -8.50
C ASP A 488 -2.92 8.31 -8.35
N ILE A 489 -3.00 8.82 -7.12
CA ILE A 489 -3.24 10.24 -6.85
C ILE A 489 -2.16 11.08 -7.53
N ALA A 490 -0.88 10.76 -7.34
CA ALA A 490 0.24 11.51 -7.92
C ALA A 490 0.26 11.45 -9.47
N LYS A 491 -0.18 10.34 -10.06
CA LYS A 491 -0.30 10.20 -11.52
C LYS A 491 -1.40 11.08 -12.11
N ASN A 492 -2.46 11.31 -11.36
CA ASN A 492 -3.66 12.03 -11.79
C ASN A 492 -3.84 13.39 -11.05
N TRP A 493 -2.71 13.93 -10.57
CA TRP A 493 -2.67 15.14 -9.73
C TRP A 493 -3.22 16.42 -10.39
#